data_0b1f6ae2902f84962575a970fa14a7e7
#
_entry.id   0b1f6ae2902f84962575a970fa14a7e7
#
_cell.length_a   1.000
_cell.length_b   1.000
_cell.length_c   1.000
_cell.angle_alpha   90.00
_cell.angle_beta   90.00
_cell.angle_gamma   90.00
#
_symmetry.space_group_name_H-M   'P 1'
#
loop_
_entity.id
_entity.type
_entity.pdbx_description
1 polymer ?
#
loop_
_entity_poly.entity_id
_entity_poly.type
_entity_poly.pdbx_seq_one_letter_code
_entity_poly.pdbx_strand_id
1 'polypeptide(L)'
;MARPYVADIAGGTATVTIQIQASQTLRRWFVSWMNAAAGKIELSTSPTSQIGTAQPDPSVIARLSSGANTTGQAVADVPINLPVKAFQNVYVHCTGAGNLGTSILSS
;
A
#
# COMPACT_ATOMS: atom_id res chain seq x y z
N MET A 1 -0.15 -20.63 8.08
CA MET A 1 0.40 -19.49 8.82
C MET A 1 0.50 -18.28 7.89
N ALA A 2 -0.06 -17.17 8.32
CA ALA A 2 0.05 -15.94 7.55
C ALA A 2 1.48 -15.41 7.55
N ARG A 3 1.97 -14.98 6.39
CA ARG A 3 3.26 -14.31 6.28
C ARG A 3 3.02 -12.86 5.91
N PRO A 4 3.48 -11.91 6.72
CA PRO A 4 3.41 -10.52 6.31
C PRO A 4 4.41 -10.23 5.20
N TYR A 5 3.99 -9.45 4.24
CA TYR A 5 4.87 -8.86 3.25
C TYR A 5 5.08 -7.40 3.67
N VAL A 6 6.31 -7.05 3.99
CA VAL A 6 6.64 -5.77 4.62
C VAL A 6 7.55 -4.97 3.71
N ALA A 7 7.29 -3.68 3.61
CA ALA A 7 8.13 -2.76 2.87
C ALA A 7 8.13 -1.39 3.54
N ASP A 8 9.26 -0.68 3.43
CA ASP A 8 9.41 0.68 3.89
C ASP A 8 9.68 1.60 2.71
N ILE A 9 9.06 2.77 2.73
CA ILE A 9 9.22 3.78 1.69
C ILE A 9 9.71 5.05 2.37
N ALA A 10 10.88 5.52 1.95
CA ALA A 10 11.43 6.79 2.41
C ALA A 10 10.93 7.90 1.50
N GLY A 11 10.35 8.92 2.10
CA GLY A 11 9.89 10.19 1.54
C GLY A 11 9.61 10.34 0.04
N GLY A 12 8.81 11.32 -0.34
CA GLY A 12 8.57 11.65 -1.74
C GLY A 12 7.58 10.73 -2.45
N THR A 13 7.72 10.65 -3.77
CA THR A 13 6.90 9.76 -4.60
C THR A 13 7.67 8.47 -4.85
N ALA A 14 7.02 7.33 -4.60
CA ALA A 14 7.67 6.03 -4.74
C ALA A 14 6.67 4.92 -5.08
N THR A 15 7.20 3.85 -5.62
CA THR A 15 6.47 2.61 -5.84
C THR A 15 7.28 1.49 -5.23
N VAL A 16 6.65 0.65 -4.43
CA VAL A 16 7.24 -0.57 -3.90
C VAL A 16 6.55 -1.77 -4.55
N THR A 17 7.36 -2.68 -5.06
CA THR A 17 6.88 -3.94 -5.64
C THR A 17 7.06 -5.05 -4.62
N ILE A 18 5.98 -5.77 -4.34
CA ILE A 18 5.99 -6.91 -3.44
C ILE A 18 5.63 -8.15 -4.25
N GLN A 19 6.55 -9.10 -4.33
CA GLN A 19 6.29 -10.36 -4.99
C GLN A 19 5.69 -11.36 -3.99
N ILE A 20 4.53 -11.89 -4.33
CA ILE A 20 3.86 -12.89 -3.51
C ILE A 20 4.47 -14.25 -3.81
N GLN A 21 4.85 -14.99 -2.78
CA GLN A 21 5.61 -16.23 -2.94
C GLN A 21 4.75 -17.48 -3.13
N ALA A 22 3.48 -17.42 -2.69
CA ALA A 22 2.58 -18.56 -2.81
C ALA A 22 1.17 -18.08 -3.11
N SER A 23 0.41 -18.89 -3.85
CA SER A 23 -1.00 -18.57 -4.13
C SER A 23 -1.78 -18.48 -2.82
N GLN A 24 -2.48 -17.37 -2.64
CA GLN A 24 -3.23 -17.08 -1.42
C GLN A 24 -4.20 -15.94 -1.67
N THR A 25 -5.05 -15.67 -0.67
CA THR A 25 -5.89 -14.48 -0.67
C THR A 25 -5.33 -13.49 0.34
N LEU A 26 -5.01 -12.30 -0.11
CA LEU A 26 -4.57 -11.22 0.78
C LEU A 26 -5.82 -10.58 1.39
N ARG A 27 -5.82 -10.41 2.71
CA ARG A 27 -7.02 -10.00 3.44
C ARG A 27 -6.87 -8.70 4.20
N ARG A 28 -5.66 -8.28 4.50
CA ARG A 28 -5.42 -7.06 5.26
C ARG A 28 -4.24 -6.29 4.70
N TRP A 29 -4.43 -4.99 4.58
CA TRP A 29 -3.37 -4.06 4.22
C TRP A 29 -3.19 -3.07 5.36
N PHE A 30 -2.03 -3.12 5.99
CA PHE A 30 -1.69 -2.30 7.13
C PHE A 30 -0.66 -1.26 6.70
N VAL A 31 -0.92 0.00 7.02
CA VAL A 31 -0.06 1.11 6.65
C VAL A 31 0.19 1.97 7.87
N SER A 32 1.45 2.33 8.07
CA SER A 32 1.84 3.31 9.08
C SER A 32 2.67 4.40 8.43
N TRP A 33 2.45 5.64 8.81
CA TRP A 33 3.19 6.76 8.24
C TRP A 33 3.41 7.87 9.24
N MET A 34 4.49 8.64 9.00
CA MET A 34 4.79 9.87 9.70
C MET A 34 5.18 10.90 8.65
N ASN A 35 4.31 11.84 8.35
CA ASN A 35 4.47 12.79 7.28
C ASN A 35 4.35 14.22 7.79
N ALA A 36 5.26 15.08 7.34
CA ALA A 36 5.12 16.53 7.53
C ALA A 36 4.09 17.13 6.56
N ALA A 37 3.74 16.44 5.49
CA ALA A 37 2.79 16.88 4.47
C ALA A 37 1.77 15.81 4.17
N ALA A 38 0.63 16.21 3.62
CA ALA A 38 -0.39 15.28 3.17
C ALA A 38 0.14 14.38 2.05
N GLY A 39 -0.27 13.13 2.06
CA GLY A 39 0.12 12.15 1.05
C GLY A 39 -1.03 11.26 0.64
N LYS A 40 -0.84 10.54 -0.45
CA LYS A 40 -1.78 9.56 -0.96
C LYS A 40 -1.08 8.24 -1.18
N ILE A 41 -1.77 7.15 -0.88
CA ILE A 41 -1.22 5.80 -0.95
C ILE A 41 -2.24 4.92 -1.67
N GLU A 42 -1.74 4.04 -2.54
CA GLU A 42 -2.58 3.18 -3.35
C GLU A 42 -2.00 1.76 -3.36
N LEU A 43 -2.84 0.77 -3.10
CA LEU A 43 -2.51 -0.64 -3.28
C LEU A 43 -3.10 -1.10 -4.61
N SER A 44 -2.28 -1.69 -5.47
CA SER A 44 -2.67 -2.01 -6.84
C SER A 44 -1.98 -3.28 -7.34
N THR A 45 -2.58 -3.91 -8.33
CA THR A 45 -1.93 -4.99 -9.10
C THR A 45 -1.25 -4.49 -10.37
N SER A 46 -1.30 -3.19 -10.63
CA SER A 46 -0.65 -2.55 -11.79
C SER A 46 0.64 -1.84 -11.37
N PRO A 47 1.70 -1.93 -12.18
CA PRO A 47 2.93 -1.17 -11.92
C PRO A 47 2.77 0.32 -12.15
N THR A 48 1.68 0.75 -12.78
CA THR A 48 1.41 2.16 -13.05
C THR A 48 0.47 2.73 -12.01
N SER A 49 0.90 3.81 -11.35
CA SER A 49 0.08 4.50 -10.36
C SER A 49 -1.12 5.18 -11.00
N GLN A 50 -2.26 5.12 -10.33
CA GLN A 50 -3.46 5.86 -10.71
C GLN A 50 -3.87 6.87 -9.64
N ILE A 51 -2.94 7.22 -8.76
CA ILE A 51 -3.16 8.26 -7.74
C ILE A 51 -3.53 9.56 -8.45
N GLY A 52 -4.62 10.19 -7.99
CA GLY A 52 -5.14 11.40 -8.62
C GLY A 52 -6.16 11.15 -9.72
N THR A 53 -6.33 9.92 -10.17
CA THR A 53 -7.34 9.56 -11.15
C THR A 53 -8.69 9.38 -10.44
N ALA A 54 -9.71 10.08 -10.93
CA ALA A 54 -11.03 10.05 -10.28
C ALA A 54 -11.72 8.68 -10.41
N GLN A 55 -11.48 7.98 -11.51
CA GLN A 55 -12.07 6.68 -11.78
C GLN A 55 -10.97 5.70 -12.20
N PRO A 56 -10.27 5.11 -11.22
CA PRO A 56 -9.24 4.14 -11.52
C PRO A 56 -9.83 2.85 -12.09
N ASP A 57 -9.02 2.10 -12.82
CA ASP A 57 -9.43 0.79 -13.30
C ASP A 57 -9.46 -0.25 -12.15
N PRO A 58 -9.96 -1.48 -12.42
CA PRO A 58 -10.08 -2.50 -11.37
C PRO A 58 -8.77 -2.99 -10.76
N SER A 59 -7.61 -2.62 -11.31
CA SER A 59 -6.33 -3.00 -10.70
C SER A 59 -6.09 -2.29 -9.37
N VAL A 60 -6.73 -1.16 -9.12
CA VAL A 60 -6.62 -0.46 -7.83
C VAL A 60 -7.50 -1.16 -6.81
N ILE A 61 -6.87 -1.64 -5.74
CA ILE A 61 -7.53 -2.42 -4.70
C ILE A 61 -8.02 -1.52 -3.56
N ALA A 62 -7.19 -0.56 -3.15
CA ALA A 62 -7.53 0.34 -2.06
C ALA A 62 -6.72 1.62 -2.16
N ARG A 63 -7.27 2.70 -1.64
CA ARG A 63 -6.63 4.01 -1.58
C ARG A 63 -6.77 4.61 -0.20
N LEU A 64 -5.73 5.30 0.23
CA LEU A 64 -5.71 6.06 1.48
C LEU A 64 -5.19 7.45 1.20
N SER A 65 -5.71 8.42 1.97
CA SER A 65 -5.17 9.78 1.99
C SER A 65 -4.82 10.12 3.42
N SER A 66 -3.62 10.65 3.63
CA SER A 66 -3.17 11.10 4.92
C SER A 66 -3.14 12.63 4.96
N GLY A 67 -3.62 13.21 6.05
CA GLY A 67 -3.34 14.63 6.35
C GLY A 67 -1.89 14.77 6.82
N ALA A 68 -1.45 16.02 7.01
CA ALA A 68 -0.15 16.26 7.62
C ALA A 68 -0.12 15.67 9.03
N ASN A 69 0.96 14.96 9.35
CA ASN A 69 1.14 14.34 10.65
C ASN A 69 2.58 14.56 11.12
N THR A 70 2.77 15.58 11.95
CA THR A 70 4.10 15.99 12.42
C THR A 70 4.37 15.56 13.85
N THR A 71 3.38 15.02 14.56
CA THR A 71 3.49 14.77 16.00
C THR A 71 3.38 13.32 16.41
N GLY A 72 3.25 12.41 15.45
CA GLY A 72 3.11 11.00 15.76
C GLY A 72 2.99 10.16 14.52
N GLN A 73 2.68 8.91 14.74
CA GLN A 73 2.51 7.93 13.68
C GLN A 73 1.02 7.68 13.44
N ALA A 74 0.58 7.86 12.22
CA ALA A 74 -0.75 7.48 11.82
C ALA A 74 -0.74 6.03 11.30
N VAL A 75 -1.83 5.33 11.57
CA VAL A 75 -1.95 3.90 11.24
C VAL A 75 -3.30 3.65 10.59
N ALA A 76 -3.31 2.87 9.54
CA ALA A 76 -4.54 2.39 8.92
C ALA A 76 -4.47 0.87 8.73
N ASP A 77 -5.58 0.21 8.98
CA ASP A 77 -5.76 -1.23 8.80
C ASP A 77 -6.95 -1.40 7.84
N VAL A 78 -6.66 -1.75 6.60
CA VAL A 78 -7.66 -1.80 5.53
C VAL A 78 -7.98 -3.24 5.23
N PRO A 79 -9.25 -3.68 5.40
CA PRO A 79 -9.64 -5.00 4.94
C PRO A 79 -9.67 -5.02 3.41
N ILE A 80 -9.08 -6.06 2.85
CA ILE A 80 -9.06 -6.29 1.40
C ILE A 80 -9.47 -7.74 1.13
N ASN A 81 -9.74 -8.04 -0.12
CA ASN A 81 -10.00 -9.41 -0.56
C ASN A 81 -9.39 -9.57 -1.94
N LEU A 82 -8.11 -9.92 -1.95
CA LEU A 82 -7.33 -9.99 -3.17
C LEU A 82 -6.73 -11.39 -3.33
N PRO A 83 -7.33 -12.24 -4.18
CA PRO A 83 -6.69 -13.51 -4.53
C PRO A 83 -5.48 -13.22 -5.42
N VAL A 84 -4.36 -13.83 -5.07
CA VAL A 84 -3.11 -13.68 -5.82
C VAL A 84 -2.52 -15.04 -6.09
N LYS A 85 -1.78 -15.14 -7.20
CA LYS A 85 -1.06 -16.35 -7.59
C LYS A 85 0.38 -16.27 -7.10
N ALA A 86 1.03 -17.42 -6.99
CA ALA A 86 2.46 -17.47 -6.69
C ALA A 86 3.24 -16.63 -7.70
N PHE A 87 4.19 -15.84 -7.18
CA PHE A 87 5.07 -14.95 -7.95
C PHE A 87 4.36 -13.78 -8.63
N GLN A 88 3.10 -13.54 -8.32
CA GLN A 88 2.41 -12.34 -8.75
C GLN A 88 2.95 -11.13 -7.97
N ASN A 89 3.10 -9.99 -8.67
CA ASN A 89 3.51 -8.74 -8.04
C ASN A 89 2.30 -7.92 -7.59
N VAL A 90 2.44 -7.32 -6.43
CA VAL A 90 1.50 -6.34 -5.90
C VAL A 90 2.28 -5.05 -5.66
N TYR A 91 1.68 -3.92 -5.95
CA TYR A 91 2.36 -2.63 -5.92
C TYR A 91 1.73 -1.70 -4.90
N VAL A 92 2.57 -1.02 -4.15
CA VAL A 92 2.15 0.08 -3.28
C VAL A 92 2.73 1.36 -3.86
N HIS A 93 1.87 2.23 -4.32
CA HIS A 93 2.25 3.54 -4.88
C HIS A 93 1.98 4.61 -3.84
N CYS A 94 2.87 5.56 -3.70
CA CYS A 94 2.64 6.68 -2.81
C CYS A 94 3.13 7.99 -3.41
N THR A 95 2.48 9.08 -3.01
CA THR A 95 2.90 10.44 -3.31
C THR A 95 2.84 11.25 -2.03
N GLY A 96 3.65 12.30 -1.94
CA GLY A 96 3.74 13.14 -0.77
C GLY A 96 5.04 12.92 -0.04
N ALA A 97 5.24 13.64 1.04
CA ALA A 97 6.46 13.58 1.82
C ALA A 97 6.29 12.69 3.04
N GLY A 98 7.38 12.12 3.50
CA GLY A 98 7.43 11.37 4.74
C GLY A 98 7.82 9.90 4.54
N ASN A 99 7.91 9.21 5.65
CA ASN A 99 8.25 7.80 5.68
C ASN A 99 6.99 6.96 5.87
N LEU A 100 6.96 5.83 5.20
CA LEU A 100 5.82 4.94 5.16
C LEU A 100 6.26 3.52 5.41
N GLY A 101 5.60 2.84 6.34
CA GLY A 101 5.72 1.40 6.48
C GLY A 101 4.42 0.75 6.02
N THR A 102 4.51 -0.37 5.34
CA THR A 102 3.34 -1.11 4.89
C THR A 102 3.55 -2.59 5.10
N SER A 103 2.47 -3.29 5.41
CA SER A 103 2.46 -4.75 5.43
C SER A 103 1.15 -5.27 4.86
N ILE A 104 1.25 -6.42 4.18
CA ILE A 104 0.10 -7.07 3.57
C ILE A 104 0.04 -8.48 4.14
N LEU A 105 -1.14 -8.88 4.58
CA LEU A 105 -1.32 -10.15 5.26
C LEU A 105 -2.42 -10.96 4.60
N SER A 106 -2.27 -12.28 4.63
CA SER A 106 -3.27 -13.21 4.11
C SER A 106 -4.34 -13.58 5.15
N SER A 107 -4.16 -13.18 6.36
CA SER A 107 -5.17 -13.42 7.41
C SER A 107 -5.05 -12.42 8.56
#